data_893fdd68f7712425e87dd86345eaa0d9
#
_entry.id   893fdd68f7712425e87dd86345eaa0d9
#
_cell.length_a   1.000
_cell.length_b   1.000
_cell.length_c   1.000
_cell.angle_alpha   90.00
_cell.angle_beta   90.00
_cell.angle_gamma   90.00
#
_symmetry.space_group_name_H-M   'P 1'
#
loop_
_entity.id
_entity.type
_entity.pdbx_description
1 polymer ?
#
loop_
_entity_poly.entity_id
_entity_poly.type
_entity_poly.pdbx_seq_one_letter_code
_entity_poly.pdbx_strand_id
1 'polypeptide(L)'
;GKGNLISVITSDIELLEVFYAHTISPILIAFSVSVIMVGFIMSIHWVLGLVALAAYLVVGVAVPMIVSKMSGDTGNQFREQSGSLSSFVLDSLRGLGESIQYQTGKKRLEELDSRTDNLTKEEEKQKKYMGRNMAITNTIILIFSLLMLTAASLLYVNNMIGFEGLLISVIAMMSSFGPVVALANLG
;
A
#
# COMPACT_ATOMS: atom_id res chain seq x y z
N GLY A 1 -16.15 -36.17 -0.98
CA GLY A 1 -17.04 -36.25 0.17
C GLY A 1 -17.61 -34.93 0.63
N LYS A 2 -18.66 -35.00 1.44
CA LYS A 2 -19.34 -33.81 1.97
C LYS A 2 -18.39 -32.90 2.79
N GLY A 3 -17.42 -33.50 3.51
CA GLY A 3 -16.42 -32.73 4.30
C GLY A 3 -15.51 -31.90 3.44
N ASN A 4 -15.13 -32.36 2.26
CA ASN A 4 -14.28 -31.62 1.33
C ASN A 4 -15.02 -30.41 0.75
N LEU A 5 -16.29 -30.56 0.44
CA LEU A 5 -17.14 -29.47 -0.06
C LEU A 5 -17.30 -28.37 0.99
N ILE A 6 -17.52 -28.71 2.25
CA ILE A 6 -17.61 -27.74 3.37
C ILE A 6 -16.29 -27.01 3.56
N SER A 7 -15.17 -27.71 3.48
CA SER A 7 -13.83 -27.10 3.59
C SER A 7 -13.57 -26.08 2.48
N VAL A 8 -13.94 -26.41 1.23
CA VAL A 8 -13.79 -25.49 0.08
C VAL A 8 -14.67 -24.26 0.25
N ILE A 9 -15.92 -24.42 0.65
CA ILE A 9 -16.85 -23.29 0.88
C ILE A 9 -16.33 -22.38 2.00
N THR A 10 -15.88 -22.96 3.11
CA THR A 10 -15.33 -22.19 4.24
C THR A 10 -14.09 -21.42 3.83
N SER A 11 -13.19 -22.03 3.07
CA SER A 11 -11.98 -21.39 2.55
C SER A 11 -12.32 -20.23 1.62
N ASP A 12 -13.30 -20.38 0.74
CA ASP A 12 -13.74 -19.33 -0.18
C ASP A 12 -14.38 -18.16 0.58
N ILE A 13 -15.14 -18.41 1.64
CA ILE A 13 -15.73 -17.38 2.50
C ILE A 13 -14.63 -16.61 3.24
N GLU A 14 -13.63 -17.30 3.77
CA GLU A 14 -12.49 -16.65 4.42
C GLU A 14 -11.70 -15.77 3.46
N LEU A 15 -11.47 -16.21 2.22
CA LEU A 15 -10.82 -15.43 1.18
C LEU A 15 -11.61 -14.17 0.82
N LEU A 16 -12.93 -14.28 0.72
CA LEU A 16 -13.81 -13.13 0.48
C LEU A 16 -13.78 -12.16 1.65
N GLU A 17 -13.78 -12.65 2.88
CA GLU A 17 -13.70 -11.83 4.08
C GLU A 17 -12.39 -11.04 4.13
N VAL A 18 -11.26 -11.69 3.88
CA VAL A 18 -9.94 -11.06 3.83
C VAL A 18 -9.89 -10.02 2.71
N PHE A 19 -10.38 -10.34 1.52
CA PHE A 19 -10.45 -9.41 0.40
C PHE A 19 -11.27 -8.17 0.75
N TYR A 20 -12.43 -8.36 1.37
CA TYR A 20 -13.31 -7.28 1.80
C TYR A 20 -12.63 -6.38 2.81
N ALA A 21 -12.01 -6.97 3.84
CA ALA A 21 -11.35 -6.21 4.91
C ALA A 21 -10.11 -5.45 4.44
N HIS A 22 -9.35 -5.99 3.49
CA HIS A 22 -8.07 -5.42 3.07
C HIS A 22 -8.12 -4.62 1.76
N THR A 23 -9.21 -4.72 1.01
CA THR A 23 -9.34 -4.03 -0.28
C THR A 23 -10.53 -3.08 -0.33
N ILE A 24 -11.73 -3.59 -0.10
CA ILE A 24 -12.96 -2.79 -0.26
C ILE A 24 -13.14 -1.81 0.90
N SER A 25 -12.96 -2.26 2.13
CA SER A 25 -13.13 -1.42 3.32
C SER A 25 -12.17 -0.21 3.32
N PRO A 26 -10.85 -0.37 3.09
CA PRO A 26 -9.95 0.78 2.97
C PRO A 26 -10.30 1.75 1.85
N ILE A 27 -10.76 1.23 0.70
CA ILE A 27 -11.19 2.07 -0.43
C ILE A 27 -12.40 2.92 -0.03
N LEU A 28 -13.40 2.31 0.59
CA LEU A 28 -14.60 3.03 1.04
C LEU A 28 -14.27 4.08 2.11
N ILE A 29 -13.39 3.76 3.04
CA ILE A 29 -12.95 4.69 4.09
C ILE A 29 -12.22 5.87 3.46
N ALA A 30 -11.26 5.63 2.57
CA ALA A 30 -10.49 6.67 1.90
C ALA A 30 -11.41 7.57 1.05
N PHE A 31 -12.32 6.98 0.31
CA PHE A 31 -13.30 7.72 -0.50
C PHE A 31 -14.20 8.58 0.36
N SER A 32 -14.77 8.00 1.43
CA SER A 32 -15.71 8.71 2.33
C SER A 32 -15.00 9.88 3.03
N VAL A 33 -13.82 9.66 3.58
CA VAL A 33 -13.04 10.71 4.25
C VAL A 33 -12.69 11.81 3.26
N SER A 34 -12.24 11.47 2.05
CA SER A 34 -11.89 12.44 1.03
C SER A 34 -13.08 13.30 0.61
N VAL A 35 -14.24 12.70 0.40
CA VAL A 35 -15.47 13.42 0.03
C VAL A 35 -15.90 14.38 1.15
N ILE A 36 -15.90 13.90 2.39
CA ILE A 36 -16.27 14.71 3.56
C ILE A 36 -15.31 15.88 3.72
N MET A 37 -14.02 15.64 3.63
CA MET A 37 -13.00 16.68 3.81
C MET A 37 -13.00 17.70 2.67
N VAL A 38 -13.17 17.26 1.43
CA VAL A 38 -13.31 18.17 0.28
C VAL A 38 -14.55 19.03 0.46
N GLY A 39 -15.68 18.45 0.83
CA GLY A 39 -16.91 19.19 1.12
C GLY A 39 -16.75 20.21 2.24
N PHE A 40 -16.09 19.80 3.32
CA PHE A 40 -15.80 20.66 4.47
C PHE A 40 -14.89 21.84 4.09
N ILE A 41 -13.79 21.57 3.38
CA ILE A 41 -12.84 22.61 2.94
C ILE A 41 -13.51 23.52 1.90
N MET A 42 -14.32 22.95 1.00
CA MET A 42 -15.07 23.71 0.00
C MET A 42 -16.07 24.68 0.67
N SER A 43 -16.60 24.33 1.82
CA SER A 43 -17.46 25.26 2.58
C SER A 43 -16.71 26.49 3.11
N ILE A 44 -15.40 26.39 3.29
CA ILE A 44 -14.54 27.53 3.66
C ILE A 44 -14.30 28.41 2.44
N HIS A 45 -13.81 27.81 1.36
CA HIS A 45 -13.63 28.46 0.06
C HIS A 45 -13.52 27.41 -1.04
N TRP A 46 -14.15 27.65 -2.17
CA TRP A 46 -14.17 26.67 -3.28
C TRP A 46 -12.77 26.38 -3.86
N VAL A 47 -11.88 27.38 -3.89
CA VAL A 47 -10.50 27.19 -4.37
C VAL A 47 -9.75 26.19 -3.49
N LEU A 48 -9.89 26.32 -2.17
CA LEU A 48 -9.26 25.40 -1.22
C LEU A 48 -9.81 23.99 -1.35
N GLY A 49 -11.11 23.85 -1.61
CA GLY A 49 -11.75 22.57 -1.88
C GLY A 49 -11.18 21.92 -3.13
N LEU A 50 -10.92 22.68 -4.19
CA LEU A 50 -10.29 22.16 -5.42
C LEU A 50 -8.84 21.70 -5.17
N VAL A 51 -8.07 22.43 -4.39
CA VAL A 51 -6.70 22.02 -4.01
C VAL A 51 -6.73 20.70 -3.24
N ALA A 52 -7.63 20.58 -2.27
CA ALA A 52 -7.81 19.35 -1.50
C ALA A 52 -8.22 18.17 -2.39
N LEU A 53 -9.18 18.40 -3.28
CA LEU A 53 -9.63 17.37 -4.24
C LEU A 53 -8.46 16.88 -5.12
N ALA A 54 -7.69 17.81 -5.68
CA ALA A 54 -6.53 17.48 -6.48
C ALA A 54 -5.50 16.67 -5.66
N ALA A 55 -5.24 17.07 -4.42
CA ALA A 55 -4.33 16.38 -3.53
C ALA A 55 -4.76 14.92 -3.27
N TYR A 56 -6.02 14.72 -2.93
CA TYR A 56 -6.54 13.37 -2.66
C TYR A 56 -6.55 12.50 -3.91
N LEU A 57 -6.88 13.04 -5.06
CA LEU A 57 -6.86 12.29 -6.32
C LEU A 57 -5.43 11.91 -6.71
N VAL A 58 -4.47 12.82 -6.58
CA VAL A 58 -3.07 12.53 -6.90
C VAL A 58 -2.51 11.48 -5.95
N VAL A 59 -2.66 11.66 -4.65
CA VAL A 59 -2.12 10.72 -3.66
C VAL A 59 -2.86 9.38 -3.69
N GLY A 60 -4.17 9.38 -3.86
CA GLY A 60 -4.98 8.17 -3.80
C GLY A 60 -5.05 7.37 -5.10
N VAL A 61 -4.89 8.01 -6.25
CA VAL A 61 -5.07 7.38 -7.56
C VAL A 61 -3.81 7.46 -8.41
N ALA A 62 -3.28 8.66 -8.64
CA ALA A 62 -2.16 8.85 -9.57
C ALA A 62 -0.87 8.22 -9.05
N VAL A 63 -0.53 8.40 -7.79
CA VAL A 63 0.68 7.83 -7.19
C VAL A 63 0.65 6.31 -7.19
N PRO A 64 -0.42 5.63 -6.72
CA PRO A 64 -0.50 4.18 -6.81
C PRO A 64 -0.37 3.64 -8.23
N MET A 65 -0.97 4.29 -9.21
CA MET A 65 -0.88 3.88 -10.61
C MET A 65 0.54 4.00 -11.16
N ILE A 66 1.22 5.12 -10.88
CA ILE A 66 2.59 5.36 -11.34
C ILE A 66 3.54 4.36 -10.66
N VAL A 67 3.40 4.18 -9.37
CA VAL A 67 4.22 3.25 -8.57
C VAL A 67 4.02 1.82 -9.04
N SER A 68 2.79 1.40 -9.32
CA SER A 68 2.49 0.08 -9.86
C SER A 68 3.19 -0.18 -11.20
N LYS A 69 3.21 0.82 -12.09
CA LYS A 69 3.93 0.73 -13.37
C LYS A 69 5.44 0.67 -13.20
N MET A 70 5.99 1.45 -12.26
CA MET A 70 7.44 1.50 -12.02
C MET A 70 7.97 0.24 -11.33
N SER A 71 7.19 -0.34 -10.42
CA SER A 71 7.59 -1.52 -9.64
C SER A 71 7.41 -2.82 -10.41
N GLY A 72 6.59 -2.84 -11.46
CA GLY A 72 6.29 -4.03 -12.26
C GLY A 72 5.80 -5.19 -11.41
N ASP A 73 6.32 -6.41 -11.68
CA ASP A 73 5.90 -7.66 -11.03
C ASP A 73 6.74 -8.02 -9.79
N THR A 74 7.45 -7.08 -9.18
CA THR A 74 8.37 -7.36 -8.07
C THR A 74 7.66 -8.06 -6.90
N GLY A 75 6.46 -7.64 -6.54
CA GLY A 75 5.68 -8.28 -5.49
C GLY A 75 5.28 -9.72 -5.83
N ASN A 76 4.89 -9.97 -7.08
CA ASN A 76 4.54 -11.30 -7.57
C ASN A 76 5.77 -12.21 -7.59
N GLN A 77 6.92 -11.73 -8.04
CA GLN A 77 8.18 -12.47 -8.03
C GLN A 77 8.57 -12.88 -6.60
N PHE A 78 8.42 -11.97 -5.63
CA PHE A 78 8.69 -12.27 -4.23
C PHE A 78 7.78 -13.39 -3.70
N ARG A 79 6.48 -13.32 -3.98
CA ARG A 79 5.50 -14.35 -3.58
C ARG A 79 5.81 -15.71 -4.21
N GLU A 80 6.15 -15.70 -5.49
CA GLU A 80 6.49 -16.91 -6.24
C GLU A 80 7.75 -17.57 -5.68
N GLN A 81 8.80 -16.79 -5.39
CA GLN A 81 10.04 -17.29 -4.80
C GLN A 81 9.82 -17.80 -3.37
N SER A 82 9.00 -17.12 -2.57
CA SER A 82 8.62 -17.58 -1.22
C SER A 82 7.89 -18.92 -1.27
N GLY A 83 6.95 -19.07 -2.20
CA GLY A 83 6.24 -20.32 -2.41
C GLY A 83 7.16 -21.46 -2.84
N SER A 84 8.06 -21.19 -3.78
CA SER A 84 9.06 -22.14 -4.23
C SER A 84 10.00 -22.60 -3.11
N LEU A 85 10.46 -21.66 -2.28
CA LEU A 85 11.31 -21.98 -1.14
C LEU A 85 10.56 -22.84 -0.11
N SER A 86 9.33 -22.51 0.20
CA SER A 86 8.49 -23.27 1.14
C SER A 86 8.24 -24.69 0.66
N SER A 87 7.94 -24.87 -0.63
CA SER A 87 7.76 -26.18 -1.24
C SER A 87 9.07 -27.00 -1.19
N PHE A 88 10.19 -26.37 -1.49
CA PHE A 88 11.50 -27.05 -1.45
C PHE A 88 11.84 -27.51 -0.04
N VAL A 89 11.62 -26.67 0.98
CA VAL A 89 11.85 -27.05 2.38
C VAL A 89 10.95 -28.20 2.80
N LEU A 90 9.67 -28.16 2.43
CA LEU A 90 8.72 -29.22 2.75
C LEU A 90 9.12 -30.57 2.12
N ASP A 91 9.50 -30.54 0.84
CA ASP A 91 9.95 -31.74 0.12
C ASP A 91 11.25 -32.29 0.71
N SER A 92 12.17 -31.42 1.13
CA SER A 92 13.40 -31.81 1.80
C SER A 92 13.13 -32.49 3.14
N LEU A 93 12.18 -31.98 3.93
CA LEU A 93 11.78 -32.57 5.19
C LEU A 93 11.11 -33.95 5.00
N ARG A 94 10.30 -34.09 3.98
CA ARG A 94 9.66 -35.38 3.64
C ARG A 94 10.69 -36.42 3.17
N GLY A 95 11.70 -35.99 2.43
CA GLY A 95 12.78 -36.84 1.92
C GLY A 95 13.82 -37.23 2.95
N LEU A 96 13.87 -36.60 4.12
CA LEU A 96 14.87 -36.85 5.17
C LEU A 96 14.86 -38.28 5.69
N GLY A 97 13.69 -38.95 5.67
CA GLY A 97 13.57 -40.34 6.09
C GLY A 97 14.14 -41.36 5.08
N GLU A 98 14.27 -40.96 3.82
CA GLU A 98 14.73 -41.80 2.73
C GLU A 98 16.16 -41.53 2.31
N SER A 99 16.70 -40.32 2.54
CA SER A 99 18.06 -39.96 2.14
C SER A 99 19.09 -40.21 3.24
N ILE A 100 19.49 -41.45 3.36
CA ILE A 100 20.62 -41.86 4.20
C ILE A 100 21.96 -41.51 3.53
N GLN A 101 21.95 -41.01 2.31
CA GLN A 101 23.16 -40.64 1.57
C GLN A 101 23.62 -39.25 1.90
N TYR A 102 24.75 -39.14 2.58
CA TYR A 102 25.39 -37.91 3.05
C TYR A 102 25.60 -36.86 1.94
N GLN A 103 25.85 -37.27 0.71
CA GLN A 103 26.08 -36.37 -0.44
C GLN A 103 24.81 -35.66 -0.90
N THR A 104 23.67 -36.33 -0.82
CA THR A 104 22.37 -35.75 -1.21
C THR A 104 21.92 -34.65 -0.22
N GLY A 105 22.17 -34.85 1.08
CA GLY A 105 21.88 -33.86 2.12
C GLY A 105 22.69 -32.59 1.95
N LYS A 106 23.97 -32.69 1.59
CA LYS A 106 24.85 -31.54 1.36
C LYS A 106 24.41 -30.72 0.15
N LYS A 107 24.04 -31.36 -0.97
CA LYS A 107 23.51 -30.69 -2.16
C LYS A 107 22.21 -29.96 -1.88
N ARG A 108 21.31 -30.56 -1.08
CA ARG A 108 20.03 -29.91 -0.70
C ARG A 108 20.26 -28.72 0.20
N LEU A 109 21.24 -28.76 1.09
CA LEU A 109 21.61 -27.64 1.95
C LEU A 109 22.17 -26.48 1.13
N GLU A 110 23.04 -26.76 0.16
CA GLU A 110 23.57 -25.75 -0.74
C GLU A 110 22.47 -25.11 -1.58
N GLU A 111 21.51 -25.91 -2.08
CA GLU A 111 20.37 -25.42 -2.85
C GLU A 111 19.43 -24.57 -1.96
N LEU A 112 19.21 -24.97 -0.71
CA LEU A 112 18.42 -24.20 0.25
C LEU A 112 19.07 -22.85 0.52
N ASP A 113 20.38 -22.80 0.77
CA ASP A 113 21.13 -21.55 0.96
C ASP A 113 21.01 -20.64 -0.26
N SER A 114 21.16 -21.19 -1.46
CA SER A 114 21.03 -20.43 -2.70
C SER A 114 19.62 -19.84 -2.87
N ARG A 115 18.60 -20.63 -2.60
CA ARG A 115 17.20 -20.16 -2.67
C ARG A 115 16.88 -19.12 -1.61
N THR A 116 17.42 -19.27 -0.39
CA THR A 116 17.27 -18.30 0.70
C THR A 116 17.97 -16.99 0.34
N ASP A 117 19.18 -17.04 -0.23
CA ASP A 117 19.90 -15.84 -0.67
C ASP A 117 19.14 -15.10 -1.78
N ASN A 118 18.58 -15.81 -2.73
CA ASN A 118 17.76 -15.22 -3.80
C ASN A 118 16.50 -14.54 -3.24
N LEU A 119 15.83 -15.18 -2.29
CA LEU A 119 14.66 -14.64 -1.62
C LEU A 119 15.01 -13.37 -0.82
N THR A 120 16.14 -13.37 -0.12
CA THR A 120 16.64 -12.21 0.64
C THR A 120 16.93 -11.03 -0.29
N LYS A 121 17.52 -11.26 -1.46
CA LYS A 121 17.77 -10.23 -2.48
C LYS A 121 16.46 -9.62 -2.99
N GLU A 122 15.45 -10.44 -3.26
CA GLU A 122 14.14 -9.95 -3.69
C GLU A 122 13.43 -9.17 -2.58
N GLU A 123 13.54 -9.62 -1.33
CA GLU A 123 13.01 -8.91 -0.16
C GLU A 123 13.67 -7.53 0.01
N GLU A 124 14.99 -7.43 -0.15
CA GLU A 124 15.72 -6.16 -0.10
C GLU A 124 15.29 -5.21 -1.22
N LYS A 125 15.11 -5.73 -2.44
CA LYS A 125 14.55 -4.95 -3.55
C LYS A 125 13.18 -4.39 -3.21
N GLN A 126 12.30 -5.23 -2.66
CA GLN A 126 10.95 -4.82 -2.30
C GLN A 126 10.95 -3.73 -1.23
N LYS A 127 11.79 -3.85 -0.21
CA LYS A 127 11.97 -2.82 0.83
C LYS A 127 12.47 -1.50 0.24
N LYS A 128 13.39 -1.57 -0.72
CA LYS A 128 13.93 -0.41 -1.42
C LYS A 128 12.85 0.31 -2.22
N TYR A 129 12.00 -0.43 -2.93
CA TYR A 129 10.87 0.12 -3.66
C TYR A 129 9.82 0.73 -2.72
N MET A 130 9.53 0.10 -1.61
CA MET A 130 8.62 0.64 -0.59
C MET A 130 9.14 1.96 -0.03
N GLY A 131 10.43 2.04 0.30
CA GLY A 131 11.05 3.28 0.78
C GLY A 131 10.97 4.40 -0.25
N ARG A 132 11.24 4.10 -1.52
CA ARG A 132 11.10 5.05 -2.63
C ARG A 132 9.64 5.52 -2.78
N ASN A 133 8.69 4.60 -2.72
CA ASN A 133 7.27 4.90 -2.86
C ASN A 133 6.78 5.80 -1.73
N MET A 134 7.19 5.53 -0.50
CA MET A 134 6.90 6.38 0.65
C MET A 134 7.51 7.77 0.50
N ALA A 135 8.74 7.86 0.01
CA ALA A 135 9.40 9.14 -0.25
C ALA A 135 8.67 9.96 -1.31
N ILE A 136 8.23 9.33 -2.40
CA ILE A 136 7.43 9.98 -3.45
C ILE A 136 6.11 10.49 -2.87
N THR A 137 5.39 9.65 -2.14
CA THR A 137 4.10 9.99 -1.53
C THR A 137 4.25 11.15 -0.56
N ASN A 138 5.23 11.09 0.35
CA ASN A 138 5.47 12.14 1.34
C ASN A 138 5.88 13.46 0.68
N THR A 139 6.68 13.41 -0.39
CA THR A 139 7.08 14.60 -1.15
C THR A 139 5.85 15.26 -1.80
N ILE A 140 4.97 14.48 -2.40
CA ILE A 140 3.74 14.99 -3.02
C ILE A 140 2.81 15.59 -1.97
N ILE A 141 2.65 14.92 -0.83
CA ILE A 141 1.86 15.45 0.29
C ILE A 141 2.44 16.80 0.76
N LEU A 142 3.75 16.91 0.90
CA LEU A 142 4.41 18.16 1.28
C LEU A 142 4.15 19.25 0.25
N ILE A 143 4.26 18.95 -1.03
CA ILE A 143 3.99 19.90 -2.13
C ILE A 143 2.55 20.41 -2.04
N PHE A 144 1.58 19.52 -1.90
CA PHE A 144 0.17 19.91 -1.78
C PHE A 144 -0.13 20.66 -0.48
N SER A 145 0.55 20.33 0.62
CA SER A 145 0.43 21.06 1.87
C SER A 145 0.94 22.50 1.71
N LEU A 146 2.06 22.68 1.03
CA LEU A 146 2.59 24.01 0.72
C LEU A 146 1.68 24.77 -0.25
N LEU A 147 1.10 24.10 -1.25
CA LEU A 147 0.12 24.70 -2.16
C LEU A 147 -1.13 25.15 -1.40
N MET A 148 -1.63 24.34 -0.48
CA MET A 148 -2.78 24.70 0.35
C MET A 148 -2.46 25.90 1.22
N LEU A 149 -1.30 25.90 1.87
CA LEU A 149 -0.85 27.01 2.70
C LEU A 149 -0.74 28.30 1.89
N THR A 150 -0.14 28.24 0.70
CA THR A 150 0.01 29.39 -0.20
C THR A 150 -1.36 29.88 -0.66
N ALA A 151 -2.23 29.01 -1.13
CA ALA A 151 -3.58 29.38 -1.58
C ALA A 151 -4.40 29.99 -0.45
N ALA A 152 -4.39 29.39 0.73
CA ALA A 152 -5.10 29.90 1.90
C ALA A 152 -4.53 31.25 2.36
N SER A 153 -3.22 31.43 2.33
CA SER A 153 -2.58 32.69 2.70
C SER A 153 -2.96 33.80 1.72
N LEU A 154 -2.97 33.53 0.43
CA LEU A 154 -3.40 34.50 -0.58
C LEU A 154 -4.86 34.90 -0.40
N LEU A 155 -5.74 33.95 -0.11
CA LEU A 155 -7.16 34.24 0.17
C LEU A 155 -7.32 35.03 1.45
N TYR A 156 -6.54 34.73 2.46
CA TYR A 156 -6.55 35.46 3.72
C TYR A 156 -6.11 36.94 3.55
N VAL A 157 -5.01 37.15 2.83
CA VAL A 157 -4.51 38.52 2.55
C VAL A 157 -5.52 39.34 1.75
N ASN A 158 -6.24 38.71 0.84
CA ASN A 158 -7.31 39.33 0.04
C ASN A 158 -8.65 39.43 0.79
N ASN A 159 -8.70 39.12 2.08
CA ASN A 159 -9.90 39.15 2.93
C ASN A 159 -11.04 38.25 2.46
N MET A 160 -10.73 37.21 1.69
CA MET A 160 -11.72 36.23 1.22
C MET A 160 -12.02 35.16 2.27
N ILE A 161 -11.08 34.85 3.14
CA ILE A 161 -11.25 33.96 4.29
C ILE A 161 -10.66 34.59 5.54
N GLY A 162 -11.13 34.16 6.71
CA GLY A 162 -10.54 34.52 7.99
C GLY A 162 -9.29 33.68 8.31
N PHE A 163 -8.56 34.09 9.33
CA PHE A 163 -7.40 33.35 9.82
C PHE A 163 -7.78 31.93 10.27
N GLU A 164 -8.98 31.75 10.85
CA GLU A 164 -9.51 30.43 11.22
C GLU A 164 -9.66 29.54 10.00
N GLY A 165 -10.18 30.07 8.90
CA GLY A 165 -10.32 29.34 7.65
C GLY A 165 -8.97 28.86 7.09
N LEU A 166 -7.94 29.73 7.17
CA LEU A 166 -6.58 29.35 6.78
C LEU A 166 -6.05 28.20 7.64
N LEU A 167 -6.11 28.32 8.95
CA LEU A 167 -5.63 27.27 9.86
C LEU A 167 -6.39 25.96 9.69
N ILE A 168 -7.71 26.02 9.68
CA ILE A 168 -8.56 24.84 9.60
C ILE A 168 -8.35 24.10 8.27
N SER A 169 -8.29 24.80 7.16
CA SER A 169 -8.09 24.16 5.84
C SER A 169 -6.75 23.46 5.74
N VAL A 170 -5.67 24.09 6.19
CA VAL A 170 -4.33 23.51 6.17
C VAL A 170 -4.23 22.29 7.09
N ILE A 171 -4.68 22.44 8.33
CA ILE A 171 -4.63 21.35 9.32
C ILE A 171 -5.53 20.19 8.89
N ALA A 172 -6.74 20.47 8.44
CA ALA A 172 -7.69 19.46 7.99
C ALA A 172 -7.12 18.64 6.82
N MET A 173 -6.53 19.29 5.83
CA MET A 173 -5.92 18.59 4.71
C MET A 173 -4.72 17.76 5.17
N MET A 174 -3.80 18.33 5.93
CA MET A 174 -2.59 17.63 6.39
C MET A 174 -2.92 16.42 7.26
N SER A 175 -3.92 16.52 8.12
CA SER A 175 -4.31 15.44 9.03
C SER A 175 -5.17 14.35 8.40
N SER A 176 -5.75 14.59 7.23
CA SER A 176 -6.69 13.67 6.57
C SER A 176 -6.07 12.77 5.50
N PHE A 177 -4.75 12.85 5.27
CA PHE A 177 -4.08 12.00 4.30
C PHE A 177 -3.92 10.54 4.76
N GLY A 178 -4.06 10.25 6.05
CA GLY A 178 -3.86 8.91 6.60
C GLY A 178 -4.58 7.79 5.84
N PRO A 179 -5.92 7.86 5.70
CA PRO A 179 -6.67 6.83 4.97
C PRO A 179 -6.28 6.71 3.49
N VAL A 180 -5.95 7.83 2.84
CA VAL A 180 -5.54 7.85 1.43
C VAL A 180 -4.15 7.23 1.26
N VAL A 181 -3.23 7.52 2.16
CA VAL A 181 -1.89 6.90 2.19
C VAL A 181 -1.99 5.41 2.46
N ALA A 182 -2.86 5.00 3.38
CA ALA A 182 -3.11 3.59 3.66
C ALA A 182 -3.61 2.86 2.40
N LEU A 183 -4.48 3.49 1.61
CA LEU A 183 -4.93 2.95 0.32
C LEU A 183 -3.79 2.83 -0.69
N ALA A 184 -2.92 3.84 -0.77
CA ALA A 184 -1.76 3.83 -1.66
C ALA A 184 -0.77 2.70 -1.34
N ASN A 185 -0.67 2.28 -0.09
CA ASN A 185 0.23 1.22 0.37
C ASN A 185 -0.34 -0.20 0.20
N LEU A 186 -1.59 -0.34 -0.26
CA LEU A 186 -2.21 -1.64 -0.52
C LEU A 186 -1.75 -2.29 -1.82
N GLY A 187 -1.14 -1.55 -2.73
CA GLY A 187 -0.69 -2.03 -4.03
C GLY A 187 0.57 -2.90 -4.05
#